data_5bc617ea99f318e5cbcb1d446ed33db0
#
_entry.id   5bc617ea99f318e5cbcb1d446ed33db0
#
_cell.length_a   1.000
_cell.length_b   1.000
_cell.length_c   1.000
_cell.angle_alpha   90.00
_cell.angle_beta   90.00
_cell.angle_gamma   90.00
#
_symmetry.space_group_name_H-M   'P 1'
#
loop_
_entity.id
_entity.type
_entity.pdbx_description
1 polymer ?
#
loop_
_entity_poly.entity_id
_entity_poly.type
_entity_poly.pdbx_seq_one_letter_code
_entity_poly.pdbx_strand_id
1 'polypeptide(L)'
;MKKIREWFKSLVVGEVHNPKHVFNCRDLIWVSNLETSQNTPECFTHFFCLYWSNGMVVKVCQESHDRNSYQELYKLRELFINNIGYSYVPIEDNSEIYIYYL
;
A
#
# COMPACT_ATOMS: atom_id res chain seq x y z
N MET A 1 -9.63 -11.48 -1.38
CA MET A 1 -8.59 -10.44 -1.33
C MET A 1 -7.26 -11.04 -1.73
N LYS A 2 -6.50 -10.34 -2.55
CA LYS A 2 -5.28 -10.88 -3.13
C LYS A 2 -4.10 -9.96 -2.84
N LYS A 3 -3.03 -10.53 -2.32
CA LYS A 3 -1.78 -9.81 -2.12
C LYS A 3 -1.02 -9.72 -3.42
N ILE A 4 -0.77 -8.51 -3.90
CA ILE A 4 -0.03 -8.30 -5.14
C ILE A 4 1.42 -8.76 -4.97
N ARG A 5 2.02 -8.50 -3.83
CA ARG A 5 3.39 -8.90 -3.53
C ARG A 5 3.61 -10.40 -3.69
N GLU A 6 2.67 -11.20 -3.20
CA GLU A 6 2.76 -12.65 -3.33
C GLU A 6 2.54 -13.09 -4.77
N TRP A 7 1.68 -12.41 -5.48
CA TRP A 7 1.45 -12.68 -6.89
C TRP A 7 2.75 -12.49 -7.68
N PHE A 8 3.46 -11.41 -7.45
CA PHE A 8 4.74 -11.17 -8.12
C PHE A 8 5.78 -12.21 -7.78
N LYS A 9 5.83 -12.66 -6.55
CA LYS A 9 6.75 -13.73 -6.15
C LYS A 9 6.50 -15.02 -6.91
N SER A 10 5.26 -15.33 -7.21
CA SER A 10 4.93 -16.53 -7.96
C SER A 10 5.22 -16.39 -9.45
N LEU A 11 5.17 -15.19 -10.00
CA LEU A 11 5.42 -14.95 -11.41
C LEU A 11 6.91 -14.78 -11.74
N VAL A 12 7.66 -14.21 -10.84
CA VAL A 12 9.05 -13.81 -11.08
C VAL A 12 9.95 -14.68 -10.24
N VAL A 13 9.98 -15.95 -10.59
CA VAL A 13 10.77 -16.95 -9.85
C VAL A 13 12.25 -16.68 -10.03
N GLY A 14 12.95 -16.52 -8.92
CA GLY A 14 14.40 -16.36 -8.92
C GLY A 14 14.87 -14.97 -9.28
N GLU A 15 13.99 -14.07 -9.61
CA GLU A 15 14.36 -12.69 -9.89
C GLU A 15 13.99 -11.79 -8.75
N VAL A 16 14.86 -10.86 -8.43
CA VAL A 16 14.62 -9.89 -7.39
C VAL A 16 14.39 -8.55 -8.04
N HIS A 17 13.16 -8.25 -8.29
CA HIS A 17 12.77 -6.95 -8.77
C HIS A 17 11.87 -6.31 -7.74
N ASN A 18 11.90 -5.00 -7.66
CA ASN A 18 10.94 -4.22 -6.91
C ASN A 18 9.94 -3.69 -7.93
N PRO A 19 8.92 -4.48 -8.27
CA PRO A 19 7.97 -4.03 -9.27
C PRO A 19 7.32 -2.74 -8.82
N LYS A 20 7.12 -1.87 -9.78
CA LYS A 20 6.53 -0.58 -9.52
C LYS A 20 5.06 -0.63 -9.88
N HIS A 21 4.21 -0.39 -8.91
CA HIS A 21 2.79 -0.20 -9.13
C HIS A 21 2.55 1.27 -9.38
N VAL A 22 1.81 1.58 -10.43
CA VAL A 22 1.50 2.97 -10.76
C VAL A 22 0.01 3.16 -10.65
N PHE A 23 -0.42 3.97 -9.70
CA PHE A 23 -1.83 4.24 -9.48
C PHE A 23 -2.21 5.57 -10.08
N ASN A 24 -3.27 5.55 -10.89
CA ASN A 24 -3.83 6.77 -11.44
C ASN A 24 -4.74 7.40 -10.41
N CYS A 25 -4.34 8.55 -9.89
CA CYS A 25 -5.09 9.26 -8.85
C CYS A 25 -6.13 10.21 -9.39
N ARG A 26 -6.33 10.25 -10.70
CA ARG A 26 -7.28 11.17 -11.33
C ARG A 26 -8.69 10.96 -10.79
N ASP A 27 -9.10 9.71 -10.62
CA ASP A 27 -10.41 9.35 -10.09
C ASP A 27 -10.37 8.89 -8.64
N LEU A 28 -9.24 9.09 -7.98
CA LEU A 28 -9.12 8.84 -6.55
C LEU A 28 -9.93 9.90 -5.81
N ILE A 29 -10.83 9.46 -4.94
CA ILE A 29 -11.74 10.37 -4.24
C ILE A 29 -11.47 10.49 -2.75
N TRP A 30 -10.82 9.48 -2.15
CA TRP A 30 -10.59 9.53 -0.72
C TRP A 30 -9.42 8.63 -0.31
N VAL A 31 -8.69 9.10 0.70
CA VAL A 31 -7.61 8.36 1.35
C VAL A 31 -7.97 8.27 2.83
N SER A 32 -8.03 7.04 3.35
CA SER A 32 -8.43 6.83 4.74
C SER A 32 -7.31 7.24 5.71
N ASN A 33 -7.64 7.28 6.99
CA ASN A 33 -6.64 7.49 8.03
C ASN A 33 -5.69 6.31 8.11
N LEU A 34 -4.49 6.58 8.61
CA LEU A 34 -3.52 5.54 8.90
C LEU A 34 -3.95 4.80 10.17
N GLU A 35 -3.98 3.49 10.09
CA GLU A 35 -4.39 2.64 11.20
C GLU A 35 -3.35 1.57 11.46
N THR A 36 -3.37 1.02 12.66
CA THR A 36 -2.46 -0.05 13.07
C THR A 36 -3.26 -1.19 13.68
N SER A 37 -2.98 -2.40 13.22
CA SER A 37 -3.55 -3.62 13.74
C SER A 37 -2.43 -4.46 14.34
N GLN A 38 -2.62 -4.94 15.54
CA GLN A 38 -1.67 -5.85 16.18
C GLN A 38 -2.06 -7.28 15.85
N ASN A 39 -1.17 -7.98 15.15
CA ASN A 39 -1.42 -9.36 14.73
C ASN A 39 -0.94 -10.36 15.76
N THR A 40 0.23 -10.09 16.36
CA THR A 40 0.81 -10.84 17.46
C THR A 40 1.45 -9.83 18.41
N PRO A 41 1.89 -10.25 19.61
CA PRO A 41 2.58 -9.30 20.51
C PRO A 41 3.77 -8.60 19.90
N GLU A 42 4.37 -9.17 18.85
CA GLU A 42 5.57 -8.64 18.23
C GLU A 42 5.39 -8.22 16.78
N CYS A 43 4.17 -8.27 16.26
CA CYS A 43 3.94 -7.97 14.85
C CYS A 43 2.74 -7.06 14.68
N PHE A 44 2.97 -5.95 13.97
CA PHE A 44 1.96 -4.94 13.70
C PHE A 44 1.82 -4.74 12.21
N THR A 45 0.59 -4.51 11.76
CA THR A 45 0.30 -4.12 10.38
C THR A 45 -0.27 -2.71 10.40
N HIS A 46 0.42 -1.82 9.74
CA HIS A 46 -0.04 -0.45 9.53
C HIS A 46 -0.67 -0.37 8.16
N PHE A 47 -1.75 0.37 8.00
CA PHE A 47 -2.42 0.42 6.71
C PHE A 47 -3.27 1.67 6.55
N PHE A 48 -3.54 1.99 5.30
CA PHE A 48 -4.57 2.95 4.89
C PHE A 48 -5.21 2.44 3.61
N CYS A 49 -6.39 2.96 3.30
CA CYS A 49 -7.13 2.56 2.11
C CYS A 49 -7.30 3.73 1.14
N LEU A 50 -7.35 3.38 -0.13
CA LEU A 50 -7.56 4.31 -1.22
C LEU A 50 -8.88 3.96 -1.89
N TYR A 51 -9.71 4.97 -2.18
CA TYR A 51 -11.03 4.78 -2.76
C TYR A 51 -11.15 5.58 -4.05
N TRP A 52 -11.50 4.89 -5.13
CA TRP A 52 -11.72 5.49 -6.44
C TRP A 52 -13.21 5.61 -6.74
N SER A 53 -13.55 6.56 -7.61
CA SER A 53 -14.94 6.84 -7.98
C SER A 53 -15.62 5.66 -8.67
N ASN A 54 -14.85 4.76 -9.31
CA ASN A 54 -15.39 3.58 -9.97
C ASN A 54 -15.67 2.41 -9.01
N GLY A 55 -15.48 2.62 -7.71
CA GLY A 55 -15.69 1.58 -6.71
C GLY A 55 -14.46 0.77 -6.36
N MET A 56 -13.33 0.99 -7.03
CA MET A 56 -12.10 0.30 -6.70
C MET A 56 -11.60 0.75 -5.33
N VAL A 57 -11.17 -0.21 -4.52
CA VAL A 57 -10.60 0.06 -3.21
C VAL A 57 -9.27 -0.70 -3.09
N VAL A 58 -8.24 -0.02 -2.65
CA VAL A 58 -6.92 -0.60 -2.48
C VAL A 58 -6.45 -0.35 -1.06
N LYS A 59 -5.94 -1.38 -0.42
CA LYS A 59 -5.37 -1.29 0.92
C LYS A 59 -3.85 -1.36 0.82
N VAL A 60 -3.17 -0.37 1.34
CA VAL A 60 -1.71 -0.29 1.34
C VAL A 60 -1.22 -0.58 2.75
N CYS A 61 -0.34 -1.55 2.89
CA CYS A 61 0.07 -2.09 4.19
C CYS A 61 1.58 -2.06 4.37
N GLN A 62 1.98 -1.92 5.63
CA GLN A 62 3.36 -2.07 6.05
C GLN A 62 3.39 -2.89 7.33
N GLU A 63 4.21 -3.95 7.34
CA GLU A 63 4.41 -4.75 8.55
C GLU A 63 5.63 -4.27 9.29
N SER A 64 5.58 -4.30 10.63
CA SER A 64 6.72 -3.95 11.47
C SER A 64 6.62 -4.67 12.80
N HIS A 65 7.75 -4.68 13.54
CA HIS A 65 7.80 -5.22 14.89
C HIS A 65 7.59 -4.13 15.94
N ASP A 66 7.39 -2.89 15.51
CA ASP A 66 7.19 -1.75 16.38
C ASP A 66 5.91 -1.03 15.98
N ARG A 67 5.06 -0.80 16.98
CA ARG A 67 3.78 -0.10 16.78
C ARG A 67 3.97 1.28 16.13
N ASN A 68 5.12 1.90 16.34
CA ASN A 68 5.37 3.26 15.86
C ASN A 68 6.25 3.33 14.61
N SER A 69 6.59 2.18 14.01
CA SER A 69 7.43 2.14 12.80
C SER A 69 6.57 2.10 11.55
N TYR A 70 6.06 3.26 11.16
CA TYR A 70 5.22 3.38 9.96
C TYR A 70 5.55 4.62 9.11
N GLN A 71 6.77 5.14 9.24
CA GLN A 71 7.16 6.37 8.58
C GLN A 71 7.08 6.28 7.05
N GLU A 72 7.49 5.15 6.49
CA GLU A 72 7.41 4.95 5.03
C GLU A 72 5.97 5.00 4.55
N LEU A 73 5.08 4.33 5.27
CA LEU A 73 3.68 4.29 4.93
C LEU A 73 3.03 5.67 5.10
N TYR A 74 3.43 6.40 6.13
CA TYR A 74 2.94 7.76 6.36
C TYR A 74 3.30 8.68 5.21
N LYS A 75 4.54 8.62 4.75
CA LYS A 75 5.00 9.42 3.60
C LYS A 75 4.22 9.06 2.34
N LEU A 76 4.00 7.79 2.13
CA LEU A 76 3.26 7.31 0.97
C LEU A 76 1.81 7.79 1.01
N ARG A 77 1.18 7.74 2.17
CA ARG A 77 -0.18 8.25 2.35
C ARG A 77 -0.27 9.73 2.00
N GLU A 78 0.69 10.52 2.48
CA GLU A 78 0.74 11.96 2.17
C GLU A 78 0.89 12.21 0.68
N LEU A 79 1.68 11.37 0.02
CA LEU A 79 1.87 11.47 -1.42
C LEU A 79 0.55 11.27 -2.16
N PHE A 80 -0.25 10.28 -1.76
CA PHE A 80 -1.57 10.06 -2.35
C PHE A 80 -2.51 11.22 -2.09
N ILE A 81 -2.53 11.73 -0.86
CA ILE A 81 -3.38 12.87 -0.51
C ILE A 81 -3.06 14.08 -1.39
N ASN A 82 -1.78 14.34 -1.61
CA ASN A 82 -1.35 15.49 -2.40
C ASN A 82 -1.61 15.31 -3.90
N ASN A 83 -1.94 14.10 -4.34
CA ASN A 83 -2.16 13.82 -5.76
C ASN A 83 -3.60 13.44 -6.10
N ILE A 84 -4.53 13.57 -5.16
CA ILE A 84 -5.95 13.31 -5.43
C ILE A 84 -6.41 14.17 -6.59
N GLY A 85 -6.97 13.53 -7.62
CA GLY A 85 -7.50 14.21 -8.78
C GLY A 85 -6.46 14.66 -9.79
N TYR A 86 -5.17 14.37 -9.56
CA TYR A 86 -4.11 14.89 -10.40
C TYR A 86 -3.45 13.85 -11.31
N SER A 87 -2.58 13.04 -10.75
CA SER A 87 -1.64 12.30 -11.57
C SER A 87 -1.39 10.90 -11.01
N TYR A 88 -0.37 10.25 -11.55
CA TYR A 88 0.00 8.91 -11.15
C TYR A 88 0.93 8.95 -9.95
N VAL A 89 0.72 8.00 -9.03
CA VAL A 89 1.62 7.79 -7.90
C VAL A 89 2.23 6.39 -8.05
N PRO A 90 3.55 6.30 -8.23
CA PRO A 90 4.23 5.01 -8.27
C PRO A 90 4.52 4.51 -6.86
N ILE A 91 4.36 3.21 -6.67
CA ILE A 91 4.73 2.53 -5.45
C ILE A 91 5.66 1.39 -5.80
N GLU A 92 6.80 1.33 -5.15
CA GLU A 92 7.69 0.19 -5.28
C GLU A 92 7.34 -0.84 -4.23
N ASP A 93 7.03 -2.06 -4.68
CA ASP A 93 6.77 -3.16 -3.78
C ASP A 93 8.10 -3.62 -3.19
N ASN A 94 8.19 -3.63 -1.87
CA ASN A 94 9.40 -4.06 -1.19
C ASN A 94 9.02 -5.06 -0.09
N SER A 95 10.00 -5.49 0.69
CA SER A 95 9.78 -6.54 1.69
C SER A 95 8.80 -6.14 2.79
N GLU A 96 8.57 -4.85 2.98
CA GLU A 96 7.73 -4.35 4.07
C GLU A 96 6.39 -3.82 3.61
N ILE A 97 6.33 -3.25 2.40
CA ILE A 97 5.12 -2.62 1.88
C ILE A 97 4.46 -3.52 0.86
N TYR A 98 3.18 -3.76 1.01
CA TYR A 98 2.43 -4.57 0.07
C TYR A 98 1.00 -4.06 -0.05
N ILE A 99 0.31 -4.55 -1.08
CA ILE A 99 -0.96 -4.00 -1.53
C ILE A 99 -1.99 -5.10 -1.64
N TYR A 100 -3.21 -4.80 -1.18
CA TYR A 100 -4.39 -5.64 -1.40
C TYR A 100 -5.39 -4.88 -2.25
N TYR A 101 -5.97 -5.57 -3.22
CA TYR A 101 -7.16 -5.08 -3.91
C TYR A 101 -8.37 -5.65 -3.18
N LEU A 102 -9.24 -4.78 -2.74
CA LEU A 102 -10.44 -5.17 -1.98
C LEU A 102 -11.66 -5.33 -2.86
#